data_044757c2d457599a463bb6b8ec8ddd03
#
_entry.id   044757c2d457599a463bb6b8ec8ddd03
#
_cell.length_a   1.000
_cell.length_b   1.000
_cell.length_c   1.000
_cell.angle_alpha   90.00
_cell.angle_beta   90.00
_cell.angle_gamma   90.00
#
_symmetry.space_group_name_H-M   'P 1'
#
loop_
_entity.id
_entity.type
_entity.pdbx_description
1 polymer ?
#
loop_
_entity_poly.entity_id
_entity_poly.type
_entity_poly.pdbx_seq_one_letter_code
_entity_poly.pdbx_strand_id
1 'polypeptide(L)'
;MKKTEVVVNIFGNDYRVISDDVDTERIKEVAIIVDTKMKEIHREFPLPSTTKIAVLACLNLVDEYLQREVQLNKKISGMEERVRSLILKLDEAVP
;
A
#
# COMPACT_ATOMS: atom_id res chain seq x y z
N MET A 1 13.21 -10.27 -23.00
CA MET A 1 12.38 -10.23 -21.81
C MET A 1 10.98 -10.71 -22.11
N LYS A 2 10.48 -11.61 -21.31
CA LYS A 2 9.14 -12.15 -21.51
C LYS A 2 8.11 -11.18 -20.91
N LYS A 3 7.15 -10.77 -21.73
CA LYS A 3 5.99 -10.07 -21.21
C LYS A 3 5.06 -11.07 -20.55
N THR A 4 4.67 -10.80 -19.35
CA THR A 4 3.74 -11.63 -18.60
C THR A 4 2.35 -11.01 -18.65
N GLU A 5 1.36 -11.83 -18.99
CA GLU A 5 -0.04 -11.42 -19.01
C GLU A 5 -0.78 -12.06 -17.86
N VAL A 6 -1.47 -11.25 -17.07
CA VAL A 6 -2.28 -11.70 -15.95
C VAL A 6 -3.67 -11.10 -16.09
N VAL A 7 -4.70 -11.93 -15.95
CA VAL A 7 -6.08 -11.45 -15.90
C VAL A 7 -6.50 -11.34 -14.45
N VAL A 8 -6.96 -10.17 -14.05
CA VAL A 8 -7.45 -9.90 -12.70
C VAL A 8 -8.91 -9.45 -12.76
N ASN A 9 -9.68 -9.83 -11.76
CA ASN A 9 -11.07 -9.38 -11.63
C ASN A 9 -11.14 -8.31 -10.55
N ILE A 10 -11.58 -7.12 -10.93
CA ILE A 10 -11.73 -5.99 -10.02
C ILE A 10 -13.14 -5.45 -10.17
N PHE A 11 -13.87 -5.44 -9.09
CA PHE A 11 -15.25 -4.94 -9.01
C PHE A 11 -16.15 -5.54 -10.09
N GLY A 12 -16.01 -6.86 -10.30
CA GLY A 12 -16.82 -7.61 -11.25
C GLY A 12 -16.35 -7.58 -12.69
N ASN A 13 -15.28 -6.86 -13.02
CA ASN A 13 -14.76 -6.73 -14.38
C ASN A 13 -13.38 -7.37 -14.50
N ASP A 14 -13.13 -8.02 -15.62
CA ASP A 14 -11.82 -8.61 -15.90
C ASP A 14 -10.92 -7.60 -16.59
N TYR A 15 -9.68 -7.53 -16.13
CA TYR A 15 -8.65 -6.67 -16.72
C TYR A 15 -7.40 -7.48 -17.02
N ARG A 16 -6.85 -7.25 -18.20
CA ARG A 16 -5.60 -7.88 -18.62
C ARG A 16 -4.46 -6.93 -18.29
N VAL A 17 -3.57 -7.40 -17.42
CA VAL A 17 -2.38 -6.64 -17.06
C VAL A 17 -1.19 -7.28 -17.76
N ILE A 18 -0.50 -6.50 -18.57
CA ILE A 18 0.70 -6.93 -19.27
C ILE A 18 1.88 -6.20 -18.66
N SER A 19 2.86 -6.94 -18.17
CA SER A 19 4.01 -6.34 -17.53
C SER A 19 5.28 -7.12 -17.83
N ASP A 20 6.39 -6.42 -17.87
CA ASP A 20 7.72 -7.00 -18.00
C ASP A 20 8.25 -7.33 -16.60
N ASP A 21 8.73 -8.54 -16.41
CA ASP A 21 9.43 -8.99 -15.19
C ASP A 21 8.71 -8.77 -13.86
N VAL A 22 7.38 -8.67 -13.87
CA VAL A 22 6.61 -8.51 -12.63
C VAL A 22 6.13 -9.86 -12.13
N ASP A 23 6.26 -10.07 -10.83
CA ASP A 23 5.72 -11.22 -10.14
C ASP A 23 4.18 -11.26 -10.31
N THR A 24 3.68 -12.31 -10.94
CA THR A 24 2.25 -12.49 -11.19
C THR A 24 1.45 -12.57 -9.88
N GLU A 25 2.03 -13.15 -8.85
CA GLU A 25 1.38 -13.24 -7.54
C GLU A 25 1.21 -11.86 -6.91
N ARG A 26 2.18 -10.98 -7.10
CA ARG A 26 2.09 -9.60 -6.62
C ARG A 26 0.98 -8.82 -7.33
N ILE A 27 0.84 -9.01 -8.65
CA ILE A 27 -0.24 -8.39 -9.42
C ILE A 27 -1.60 -8.84 -8.88
N LYS A 28 -1.74 -10.13 -8.58
CA LYS A 28 -2.98 -10.68 -8.02
C LYS A 28 -3.28 -10.09 -6.63
N GLU A 29 -2.27 -9.97 -5.78
CA GLU A 29 -2.42 -9.35 -4.46
C GLU A 29 -2.88 -7.89 -4.56
N VAL A 30 -2.24 -7.13 -5.43
CA VAL A 30 -2.60 -5.73 -5.67
C VAL A 30 -4.04 -5.63 -6.16
N ALA A 31 -4.44 -6.49 -7.08
CA ALA A 31 -5.81 -6.53 -7.60
C ALA A 31 -6.83 -6.82 -6.50
N ILE A 32 -6.53 -7.74 -5.59
CA ILE A 32 -7.40 -8.05 -4.44
C ILE A 32 -7.57 -6.83 -3.54
N ILE A 33 -6.50 -6.09 -3.29
CA ILE A 33 -6.52 -4.88 -2.47
C ILE A 33 -7.44 -3.83 -3.09
N VAL A 34 -7.30 -3.59 -4.39
CA VAL A 34 -8.13 -2.62 -5.12
C VAL A 34 -9.59 -3.06 -5.12
N ASP A 35 -9.85 -4.32 -5.44
CA ASP A 35 -11.20 -4.89 -5.45
C ASP A 35 -11.88 -4.74 -4.09
N THR A 36 -11.18 -5.08 -3.03
CA THR A 36 -11.68 -4.98 -1.65
C THR A 36 -12.03 -3.54 -1.31
N LYS A 37 -11.14 -2.60 -1.64
CA LYS A 37 -11.37 -1.18 -1.37
C LYS A 37 -12.58 -0.65 -2.11
N MET A 38 -12.74 -1.00 -3.37
CA MET A 38 -13.89 -0.58 -4.16
C MET A 38 -15.20 -1.12 -3.59
N LYS A 39 -15.21 -2.37 -3.16
CA LYS A 39 -16.39 -2.99 -2.53
C LYS A 39 -16.74 -2.32 -1.19
N GLU A 40 -15.74 -1.99 -0.39
CA GLU A 40 -15.93 -1.27 0.88
C GLU A 40 -16.58 0.10 0.64
N ILE A 41 -16.04 0.86 -0.31
CA ILE A 41 -16.55 2.19 -0.65
C ILE A 41 -17.97 2.10 -1.18
N HIS A 42 -18.24 1.15 -2.07
CA HIS A 42 -19.59 0.95 -2.62
C HIS A 42 -20.60 0.59 -1.53
N ARG A 43 -20.19 -0.14 -0.52
CA ARG A 43 -21.05 -0.53 0.60
C ARG A 43 -21.45 0.68 1.44
N GLU A 44 -20.51 1.59 1.71
CA GLU A 44 -20.75 2.80 2.48
C GLU A 44 -21.44 3.89 1.64
N PHE A 45 -21.04 4.01 0.38
CA PHE A 45 -21.53 5.03 -0.54
C PHE A 45 -21.94 4.36 -1.84
N PRO A 46 -23.18 3.88 -1.95
CA PRO A 46 -23.64 3.17 -3.15
C PRO A 46 -23.82 4.11 -4.35
N LEU A 47 -22.70 4.52 -4.94
CA LEU A 47 -22.68 5.34 -6.12
C LEU A 47 -22.89 4.48 -7.37
N PRO A 48 -23.69 4.97 -8.34
CA PRO A 48 -23.96 4.19 -9.56
C PRO A 48 -22.78 4.13 -10.54
N SER A 49 -21.77 4.98 -10.36
CA SER A 49 -20.64 5.07 -11.28
C SER A 49 -19.45 4.28 -10.76
N THR A 50 -19.05 3.24 -11.50
CA THR A 50 -17.85 2.46 -11.22
C THR A 50 -16.60 3.36 -11.27
N THR A 51 -16.57 4.31 -12.20
CA THR A 51 -15.45 5.26 -12.31
C THR A 51 -15.28 6.09 -11.05
N LYS A 52 -16.38 6.62 -10.50
CA LYS A 52 -16.33 7.40 -9.26
C LYS A 52 -15.85 6.56 -8.08
N ILE A 53 -16.32 5.33 -7.98
CA ILE A 53 -15.88 4.40 -6.96
C ILE A 53 -14.37 4.11 -7.10
N ALA A 54 -13.89 3.91 -8.33
CA ALA A 54 -12.47 3.66 -8.59
C ALA A 54 -11.61 4.87 -8.19
N VAL A 55 -12.05 6.08 -8.51
CA VAL A 55 -11.33 7.31 -8.13
C VAL A 55 -11.28 7.46 -6.61
N LEU A 56 -12.38 7.23 -5.93
CA LEU A 56 -12.41 7.28 -4.46
C LEU A 56 -11.52 6.21 -3.85
N ALA A 57 -11.51 5.00 -4.44
CA ALA A 57 -10.62 3.93 -4.00
C ALA A 57 -9.15 4.33 -4.15
N CYS A 58 -8.79 4.93 -5.28
CA CYS A 58 -7.42 5.42 -5.52
C CYS A 58 -7.02 6.46 -4.48
N LEU A 59 -7.88 7.45 -4.24
CA LEU A 59 -7.62 8.50 -3.25
C LEU A 59 -7.42 7.91 -1.86
N ASN A 60 -8.28 6.99 -1.48
CA ASN A 60 -8.22 6.36 -0.16
C ASN A 60 -6.96 5.50 0.01
N LEU A 61 -6.62 4.69 -1.00
CA LEU A 61 -5.44 3.84 -0.95
C LEU A 61 -4.14 4.65 -0.90
N VAL A 62 -4.06 5.72 -1.67
CA VAL A 62 -2.88 6.60 -1.65
C VAL A 62 -2.77 7.31 -0.31
N ASP A 63 -3.88 7.78 0.24
CA ASP A 63 -3.89 8.40 1.57
C ASP A 63 -3.40 7.44 2.65
N GLU A 64 -3.91 6.21 2.66
CA GLU A 64 -3.45 5.17 3.59
C GLU A 64 -1.95 4.89 3.44
N TYR A 65 -1.46 4.83 2.21
CA TYR A 65 -0.04 4.64 1.92
C TYR A 65 0.81 5.75 2.51
N LEU A 66 0.41 7.01 2.29
CA LEU A 66 1.14 8.16 2.83
C LEU A 66 1.14 8.19 4.36
N GLN A 67 0.02 7.84 4.97
CA GLN A 67 -0.07 7.74 6.43
C GLN A 67 0.87 6.68 6.98
N ARG A 68 0.96 5.52 6.34
CA ARG A 68 1.88 4.46 6.73
C ARG A 68 3.33 4.89 6.62
N GLU A 69 3.70 5.62 5.57
CA GLU A 69 5.05 6.17 5.42
C GLU A 69 5.40 7.12 6.54
N VAL A 70 4.50 8.03 6.89
CA VAL A 70 4.73 8.97 7.99
C VAL A 70 4.94 8.22 9.31
N GLN A 71 4.10 7.24 9.60
CA GLN A 71 4.22 6.43 10.81
C GLN A 71 5.51 5.64 10.86
N LEU A 72 5.91 5.06 9.74
CA LEU A 72 7.16 4.31 9.65
C LEU A 72 8.37 5.22 9.90
N ASN A 73 8.38 6.39 9.27
CA ASN A 73 9.45 7.37 9.47
C ASN A 73 9.53 7.83 10.93
N LYS A 74 8.40 8.04 11.58
CA LYS A 74 8.37 8.38 13.02
C LYS A 74 8.94 7.26 13.88
N LYS A 75 8.63 6.01 13.58
CA LYS A 75 9.19 4.87 14.30
C LYS A 75 10.70 4.77 14.12
N ILE A 76 11.18 4.94 12.89
CA ILE A 76 12.61 4.92 12.58
C ILE A 76 13.33 6.04 13.33
N SER A 77 12.81 7.27 13.29
CA SER A 77 13.38 8.40 14.02
C SER A 77 13.42 8.15 15.53
N GLY A 78 12.35 7.60 16.09
CA GLY A 78 12.30 7.25 17.50
C GLY A 78 13.33 6.19 17.88
N MET A 79 13.54 5.21 17.03
CA MET A 79 14.57 4.18 17.24
C MET A 79 15.98 4.78 17.17
N GLU A 80 16.23 5.66 16.21
CA GLU A 80 17.52 6.36 16.09
C GLU A 80 17.83 7.19 17.34
N GLU A 81 16.86 7.91 17.85
CA GLU A 81 17.01 8.68 19.10
C GLU A 81 17.30 7.79 20.29
N ARG A 82 16.65 6.65 20.41
CA ARG A 82 16.91 5.68 21.47
C ARG A 82 18.33 5.14 21.40
N VAL A 83 18.79 4.80 20.19
CA VAL A 83 20.15 4.30 19.98
C VAL A 83 21.17 5.35 20.38
N ARG A 84 20.99 6.61 19.98
CA ARG A 84 21.85 7.72 20.39
C ARG A 84 21.90 7.90 21.90
N SER A 85 20.75 7.86 22.53
CA SER A 85 20.65 7.99 23.98
C SER A 85 21.40 6.87 24.71
N LEU A 86 21.29 5.63 24.23
CA LEU A 86 22.00 4.49 24.78
C LEU A 86 23.52 4.62 24.61
N ILE A 87 23.97 5.06 23.43
CA ILE A 87 25.39 5.28 23.17
C ILE A 87 25.98 6.33 24.10
N LEU A 88 25.27 7.46 24.28
CA LEU A 88 25.69 8.51 25.19
C LEU A 88 25.80 8.03 26.66
N LYS A 89 24.83 7.22 27.08
CA LYS A 89 24.86 6.66 28.44
C LYS A 89 26.01 5.67 28.61
N LEU A 90 26.31 4.89 27.57
CA LEU A 90 27.47 3.98 27.63
C LEU A 90 28.79 4.75 27.72
N ASP A 91 28.93 5.84 26.97
CA ASP A 91 30.12 6.70 27.03
C ASP A 91 30.31 7.34 28.41
N GLU A 92 29.23 7.71 29.06
CA GLU A 92 29.27 8.24 30.45
C GLU A 92 29.62 7.17 31.47
N ALA A 93 29.22 5.90 31.21
CA ALA A 93 29.45 4.81 32.14
C ALA A 93 30.85 4.20 32.02
N VAL A 94 31.55 4.42 30.92
CA VAL A 94 32.93 3.92 30.70
C VAL A 94 33.93 4.97 31.12
N PRO A 95 34.76 4.71 32.15
CA PRO A 95 35.77 5.67 32.59
C PRO A 95 36.88 5.87 31.57
#